data_5c8b2ce1a3714c96a61baadeb29b709a
#
_entry.id   5c8b2ce1a3714c96a61baadeb29b709a
#
_cell.length_a   1.000
_cell.length_b   1.000
_cell.length_c   1.000
_cell.angle_alpha   90.00
_cell.angle_beta   90.00
_cell.angle_gamma   90.00
#
_symmetry.space_group_name_H-M   'P 1'
#
loop_
_entity.id
_entity.type
_entity.pdbx_description
1 polymer ?
#
loop_
_entity_poly.entity_id
_entity_poly.type
_entity_poly.pdbx_seq_one_letter_code
_entity_poly.pdbx_strand_id
1 'polypeptide(L)'
;MNAVGIDVSKGKSMVAIMRPFGEIVSTPFEIKHSSSDISSLAKLIHSIEGESRIVMEHTGRYYEVLAHQLSEANLFVSTINPKLIKDFDNDSLRKVKSDKADAVKIARYALDKWQNLKQYSVMDELRNQLKTMNRQFGFYMKHKTAMKNNLIGILDKTYPGVNTYFDSPARSDGSQKWVDFASTYWHVDCVRKMSLNAFIDHYQKWCKRKKYNFSQAKAEEIYGKAKELVPVLPKDEITKLIIKQAVDQLNNASTTVEELRTLMNDTASKLPEYPIVMEMKGVFCQVLFPEKSVEIPCFRQGIFPTFGGH
;
A
#
# COMPACT_ATOMS: atom_id res chain seq x y z
N MET A 1 1.20 16.65 -36.43
CA MET A 1 1.11 15.53 -35.42
C MET A 1 2.50 14.97 -35.21
N ASN A 2 3.03 15.07 -33.98
CA ASN A 2 4.32 14.51 -33.60
C ASN A 2 4.09 13.56 -32.41
N ALA A 3 4.34 12.27 -32.57
CA ALA A 3 4.25 11.30 -31.50
C ALA A 3 5.62 11.11 -30.85
N VAL A 4 5.68 11.34 -29.57
CA VAL A 4 6.88 11.13 -28.76
C VAL A 4 6.68 9.86 -27.93
N GLY A 5 7.31 8.77 -28.32
CA GLY A 5 7.30 7.52 -27.59
C GLY A 5 8.47 7.46 -26.61
N ILE A 6 8.18 7.17 -25.34
CA ILE A 6 9.20 7.06 -24.30
C ILE A 6 9.14 5.67 -23.67
N ASP A 7 10.20 4.89 -23.87
CA ASP A 7 10.43 3.66 -23.11
C ASP A 7 11.21 4.00 -21.83
N VAL A 8 10.55 3.74 -20.67
CA VAL A 8 11.01 4.20 -19.37
C VAL A 8 11.73 3.09 -18.61
N SER A 9 12.98 3.33 -18.25
CA SER A 9 13.81 2.46 -17.41
C SER A 9 14.22 3.16 -16.10
N LYS A 10 14.92 2.44 -15.23
CA LYS A 10 15.42 3.00 -13.98
C LYS A 10 16.53 4.04 -14.25
N GLY A 11 16.23 5.31 -13.98
CA GLY A 11 17.18 6.43 -14.04
C GLY A 11 17.47 6.96 -15.45
N LYS A 12 16.93 6.32 -16.50
CA LYS A 12 17.10 6.73 -17.90
C LYS A 12 15.89 6.29 -18.74
N SER A 13 15.71 6.90 -19.89
CA SER A 13 14.65 6.54 -20.84
C SER A 13 15.12 6.68 -22.28
N MET A 14 14.56 5.85 -23.14
CA MET A 14 14.76 5.96 -24.59
C MET A 14 13.60 6.74 -25.19
N VAL A 15 13.90 7.74 -26.00
CA VAL A 15 12.91 8.63 -26.63
C VAL A 15 12.98 8.46 -28.15
N ALA A 16 11.81 8.30 -28.80
CA ALA A 16 11.66 8.32 -30.25
C ALA A 16 10.58 9.33 -30.64
N ILE A 17 10.83 10.12 -31.69
CA ILE A 17 9.89 11.11 -32.19
C ILE A 17 9.55 10.80 -33.64
N MET A 18 8.26 10.62 -33.91
CA MET A 18 7.78 10.20 -35.23
C MET A 18 6.57 11.05 -35.67
N ARG A 19 6.39 11.12 -36.97
CA ARG A 19 5.19 11.65 -37.65
C ARG A 19 4.43 10.52 -38.37
N PRO A 20 3.19 10.80 -38.82
CA PRO A 20 2.41 9.85 -39.64
C PRO A 20 3.25 9.32 -40.85
N PHE A 21 2.86 8.15 -41.32
CA PHE A 21 3.49 7.44 -42.44
C PHE A 21 4.95 6.98 -42.19
N GLY A 22 5.36 6.89 -40.93
CA GLY A 22 6.66 6.37 -40.54
C GLY A 22 7.83 7.38 -40.64
N GLU A 23 7.52 8.67 -40.84
CA GLU A 23 8.54 9.73 -40.83
C GLU A 23 9.21 9.82 -39.45
N ILE A 24 10.53 9.71 -39.43
CA ILE A 24 11.35 9.82 -38.22
C ILE A 24 11.80 11.27 -38.07
N VAL A 25 11.28 11.98 -37.06
CA VAL A 25 11.69 13.35 -36.73
C VAL A 25 13.02 13.36 -35.99
N SER A 26 13.22 12.40 -35.09
CA SER A 26 14.49 12.18 -34.40
C SER A 26 14.75 10.68 -34.25
N THR A 27 15.98 10.27 -34.56
CA THR A 27 16.45 8.91 -34.25
C THR A 27 16.38 8.66 -32.75
N PRO A 28 16.08 7.44 -32.31
CA PRO A 28 15.96 7.16 -30.88
C PRO A 28 17.21 7.53 -30.08
N PHE A 29 17.04 8.33 -29.04
CA PHE A 29 18.10 8.82 -28.16
C PHE A 29 17.77 8.60 -26.69
N GLU A 30 18.79 8.47 -25.85
CA GLU A 30 18.67 8.27 -24.41
C GLU A 30 18.66 9.61 -23.68
N ILE A 31 17.81 9.72 -22.66
CA ILE A 31 17.81 10.80 -21.68
C ILE A 31 17.96 10.23 -20.27
N LYS A 32 18.61 10.95 -19.38
CA LYS A 32 18.63 10.64 -17.94
C LYS A 32 17.43 11.29 -17.24
N HIS A 33 17.03 10.73 -16.09
CA HIS A 33 15.98 11.33 -15.27
C HIS A 33 16.53 12.49 -14.40
N SER A 34 17.32 13.36 -15.02
CA SER A 34 17.79 14.60 -14.42
C SER A 34 16.87 15.76 -14.83
N SER A 35 16.70 16.76 -13.95
CA SER A 35 15.89 17.94 -14.27
C SER A 35 16.39 18.66 -15.53
N SER A 36 17.72 18.70 -15.76
CA SER A 36 18.33 19.29 -16.94
C SER A 36 17.96 18.56 -18.25
N ASP A 37 18.02 17.22 -18.26
CA ASP A 37 17.74 16.42 -19.45
C ASP A 37 16.24 16.46 -19.78
N ILE A 38 15.38 16.39 -18.76
CA ILE A 38 13.93 16.47 -18.95
C ILE A 38 13.52 17.87 -19.46
N SER A 39 14.12 18.94 -18.91
CA SER A 39 13.89 20.30 -19.40
C SER A 39 14.38 20.47 -20.84
N SER A 40 15.50 19.85 -21.21
CA SER A 40 16.04 19.88 -22.58
C SER A 40 15.10 19.11 -23.52
N LEU A 41 14.58 17.97 -23.11
CA LEU A 41 13.55 17.22 -23.86
C LEU A 41 12.30 18.07 -24.07
N ALA A 42 11.79 18.73 -23.01
CA ALA A 42 10.62 19.60 -23.12
C ALA A 42 10.83 20.72 -24.12
N LYS A 43 11.99 21.39 -24.07
CA LYS A 43 12.37 22.44 -25.05
C LYS A 43 12.43 21.89 -26.46
N LEU A 44 13.03 20.71 -26.66
CA LEU A 44 13.11 20.05 -27.97
C LEU A 44 11.69 19.79 -28.52
N ILE A 45 10.77 19.23 -27.69
CA ILE A 45 9.43 18.95 -28.15
C ILE A 45 8.65 20.22 -28.47
N HIS A 46 8.81 21.30 -27.71
CA HIS A 46 8.21 22.61 -28.00
C HIS A 46 8.77 23.24 -29.29
N SER A 47 10.00 22.93 -29.69
CA SER A 47 10.58 23.46 -30.90
C SER A 47 10.10 22.77 -32.20
N ILE A 48 9.42 21.63 -32.05
CA ILE A 48 8.93 20.88 -33.22
C ILE A 48 7.58 21.47 -33.67
N GLU A 49 7.49 21.83 -34.91
CA GLU A 49 6.26 22.38 -35.48
C GLU A 49 5.08 21.38 -35.43
N GLY A 50 3.93 21.86 -34.97
CA GLY A 50 2.69 21.10 -34.91
C GLY A 50 2.41 20.50 -33.53
N GLU A 51 1.25 19.88 -33.37
CA GLU A 51 0.83 19.26 -32.11
C GLU A 51 1.69 18.04 -31.79
N SER A 52 2.23 18.02 -30.57
CA SER A 52 3.03 16.90 -30.05
C SER A 52 2.33 16.20 -28.90
N ARG A 53 2.25 14.88 -28.93
CA ARG A 53 1.75 14.05 -27.83
C ARG A 53 2.79 13.05 -27.37
N ILE A 54 3.04 13.05 -26.08
CA ILE A 54 4.01 12.17 -25.43
C ILE A 54 3.28 10.97 -24.90
N VAL A 55 3.79 9.79 -25.20
CA VAL A 55 3.23 8.52 -24.69
C VAL A 55 4.33 7.70 -24.02
N MET A 56 4.05 7.16 -22.84
CA MET A 56 4.93 6.28 -22.11
C MET A 56 4.17 5.17 -21.42
N GLU A 57 4.84 4.05 -21.18
CA GLU A 57 4.26 2.95 -20.42
C GLU A 57 4.28 3.27 -18.91
N HIS A 58 3.16 3.01 -18.21
CA HIS A 58 3.10 3.15 -16.75
C HIS A 58 3.67 1.90 -16.03
N THR A 59 4.92 1.54 -16.32
CA THR A 59 5.64 0.45 -15.67
C THR A 59 6.40 0.95 -14.44
N GLY A 60 6.12 0.36 -13.27
CA GLY A 60 6.86 0.70 -12.06
C GLY A 60 6.58 2.12 -11.54
N ARG A 61 7.64 2.81 -11.07
CA ARG A 61 7.60 4.17 -10.50
C ARG A 61 8.32 5.20 -11.36
N TYR A 62 9.08 4.76 -12.34
CA TYR A 62 10.06 5.63 -13.00
C TYR A 62 9.44 6.60 -14.00
N TYR A 63 8.26 6.26 -14.55
CA TYR A 63 7.54 7.13 -15.46
C TYR A 63 6.94 8.38 -14.75
N GLU A 64 6.64 8.30 -13.46
CA GLU A 64 5.94 9.36 -12.72
C GLU A 64 6.71 10.68 -12.76
N VAL A 65 8.04 10.62 -12.61
CA VAL A 65 8.91 11.82 -12.66
C VAL A 65 8.83 12.49 -14.05
N LEU A 66 8.87 11.71 -15.11
CA LEU A 66 8.79 12.22 -16.49
C LEU A 66 7.39 12.76 -16.79
N ALA A 67 6.34 12.00 -16.44
CA ALA A 67 4.96 12.39 -16.68
C ALA A 67 4.63 13.72 -15.99
N HIS A 68 5.04 13.86 -14.71
CA HIS A 68 4.82 15.08 -13.94
C HIS A 68 5.57 16.27 -14.54
N GLN A 69 6.88 16.19 -14.72
CA GLN A 69 7.68 17.33 -15.20
C GLN A 69 7.34 17.76 -16.64
N LEU A 70 7.05 16.80 -17.53
CA LEU A 70 6.63 17.12 -18.89
C LEU A 70 5.20 17.70 -18.94
N SER A 71 4.31 17.26 -18.03
CA SER A 71 2.98 17.85 -17.88
C SER A 71 3.06 19.28 -17.30
N GLU A 72 3.93 19.53 -16.31
CA GLU A 72 4.19 20.89 -15.77
C GLU A 72 4.78 21.82 -16.86
N ALA A 73 5.53 21.28 -17.81
CA ALA A 73 5.99 22.02 -18.98
C ALA A 73 4.89 22.27 -20.03
N ASN A 74 3.60 22.07 -19.70
CA ASN A 74 2.45 22.23 -20.59
C ASN A 74 2.49 21.35 -21.85
N LEU A 75 3.09 20.18 -21.76
CA LEU A 75 3.07 19.19 -22.84
C LEU A 75 1.93 18.18 -22.62
N PHE A 76 1.33 17.71 -23.71
CA PHE A 76 0.36 16.63 -23.65
C PHE A 76 1.10 15.32 -23.35
N VAL A 77 0.88 14.76 -22.17
CA VAL A 77 1.45 13.47 -21.74
C VAL A 77 0.33 12.45 -21.58
N SER A 78 0.54 11.23 -22.03
CA SER A 78 -0.36 10.09 -21.83
C SER A 78 0.43 8.90 -21.30
N THR A 79 -0.08 8.28 -20.24
CA THR A 79 0.50 7.05 -19.67
C THR A 79 -0.39 5.86 -19.99
N ILE A 80 0.21 4.79 -20.52
CA ILE A 80 -0.53 3.66 -21.10
C ILE A 80 -0.18 2.35 -20.40
N ASN A 81 -1.17 1.46 -20.32
CA ASN A 81 -0.94 0.12 -19.80
C ASN A 81 0.04 -0.65 -20.73
N PRO A 82 1.14 -1.21 -20.19
CA PRO A 82 2.12 -1.98 -20.95
C PRO A 82 1.50 -3.12 -21.78
N LYS A 83 0.39 -3.68 -21.32
CA LYS A 83 -0.32 -4.74 -22.06
C LYS A 83 -0.80 -4.24 -23.42
N LEU A 84 -1.32 -3.01 -23.49
CA LEU A 84 -1.80 -2.43 -24.75
C LEU A 84 -0.67 -2.23 -25.77
N ILE A 85 0.52 -1.81 -25.28
CA ILE A 85 1.70 -1.68 -26.14
C ILE A 85 2.22 -3.07 -26.55
N LYS A 86 2.19 -4.05 -25.64
CA LYS A 86 2.64 -5.42 -25.92
C LYS A 86 1.76 -6.08 -26.99
N ASP A 87 0.45 -5.88 -26.92
CA ASP A 87 -0.53 -6.47 -27.84
C ASP A 87 -0.54 -5.73 -29.20
N PHE A 88 -0.06 -4.48 -29.24
CA PHE A 88 0.10 -3.70 -30.46
C PHE A 88 1.30 -4.22 -31.28
N ASP A 89 1.12 -4.36 -32.60
CA ASP A 89 2.17 -4.76 -33.54
C ASP A 89 2.85 -6.12 -33.21
N ASN A 90 2.01 -7.11 -32.88
CA ASN A 90 2.48 -8.48 -32.58
C ASN A 90 2.82 -9.30 -33.83
N ASP A 91 2.58 -8.78 -35.04
CA ASP A 91 2.67 -9.53 -36.31
C ASP A 91 4.09 -9.60 -36.87
N SER A 92 5.11 -9.02 -36.23
CA SER A 92 6.48 -9.12 -36.70
C SER A 92 7.16 -10.43 -36.32
N LEU A 93 7.52 -11.22 -37.30
CA LEU A 93 8.22 -12.54 -37.17
C LEU A 93 9.63 -12.43 -36.56
N ARG A 94 10.24 -11.25 -36.48
CA ARG A 94 11.55 -11.03 -35.86
C ARG A 94 11.45 -9.99 -34.74
N LYS A 95 11.44 -10.45 -33.49
CA LYS A 95 11.49 -9.59 -32.32
C LYS A 95 12.93 -9.24 -31.96
N VAL A 96 13.46 -8.18 -32.55
CA VAL A 96 14.67 -7.54 -32.00
C VAL A 96 14.23 -6.71 -30.79
N LYS A 97 14.41 -7.23 -29.61
CA LYS A 97 14.10 -6.51 -28.35
C LYS A 97 15.26 -5.53 -28.08
N SER A 98 14.96 -4.24 -28.19
CA SER A 98 15.87 -3.17 -27.76
C SER A 98 15.06 -1.97 -27.33
N ASP A 99 15.54 -1.23 -26.33
CA ASP A 99 14.89 -0.02 -25.82
C ASP A 99 14.55 0.98 -26.93
N LYS A 100 15.41 1.05 -27.98
CA LYS A 100 15.17 1.88 -29.18
C LYS A 100 13.94 1.42 -29.98
N ALA A 101 13.79 0.11 -30.16
CA ALA A 101 12.63 -0.47 -30.86
C ALA A 101 11.37 -0.29 -30.05
N ASP A 102 11.45 -0.42 -28.73
CA ASP A 102 10.33 -0.25 -27.83
C ASP A 102 9.85 1.23 -27.82
N ALA A 103 10.75 2.22 -27.78
CA ALA A 103 10.40 3.63 -27.90
C ALA A 103 9.72 3.95 -29.25
N VAL A 104 10.21 3.38 -30.36
CA VAL A 104 9.59 3.51 -31.68
C VAL A 104 8.19 2.87 -31.71
N LYS A 105 8.05 1.70 -31.10
CA LYS A 105 6.75 1.00 -31.01
C LYS A 105 5.73 1.85 -30.23
N ILE A 106 6.14 2.46 -29.13
CA ILE A 106 5.29 3.37 -28.34
C ILE A 106 4.88 4.60 -29.17
N ALA A 107 5.81 5.19 -29.95
CA ALA A 107 5.50 6.31 -30.83
C ALA A 107 4.50 5.92 -31.93
N ARG A 108 4.65 4.74 -32.55
CA ARG A 108 3.68 4.21 -33.54
C ARG A 108 2.31 4.00 -32.93
N TYR A 109 2.25 3.40 -31.71
CA TYR A 109 1.01 3.26 -30.99
C TYR A 109 0.33 4.62 -30.75
N ALA A 110 1.10 5.63 -30.38
CA ALA A 110 0.59 6.98 -30.16
C ALA A 110 -0.02 7.59 -31.44
N LEU A 111 0.57 7.36 -32.61
CA LEU A 111 0.01 7.79 -33.90
C LEU A 111 -1.28 7.07 -34.24
N ASP A 112 -1.33 5.74 -34.04
CA ASP A 112 -2.52 4.93 -34.32
C ASP A 112 -3.70 5.28 -33.40
N LYS A 113 -3.44 5.52 -32.13
CA LYS A 113 -4.46 5.81 -31.10
C LYS A 113 -4.60 7.30 -30.79
N TRP A 114 -4.12 8.18 -31.64
CA TRP A 114 -4.03 9.62 -31.40
C TRP A 114 -5.27 10.24 -30.77
N GLN A 115 -6.45 9.95 -31.31
CA GLN A 115 -7.72 10.50 -30.84
C GLN A 115 -8.16 9.92 -29.47
N ASN A 116 -7.66 8.74 -29.12
CA ASN A 116 -8.06 8.01 -27.93
C ASN A 116 -7.07 8.17 -26.76
N LEU A 117 -5.99 8.92 -26.95
CA LEU A 117 -5.02 9.19 -25.91
C LEU A 117 -5.63 10.08 -24.84
N LYS A 118 -5.54 9.62 -23.59
CA LYS A 118 -6.00 10.39 -22.42
C LYS A 118 -4.83 11.17 -21.84
N GLN A 119 -5.04 12.46 -21.62
CA GLN A 119 -4.04 13.30 -20.99
C GLN A 119 -3.85 12.92 -19.53
N TYR A 120 -2.59 12.85 -19.10
CA TYR A 120 -2.21 12.69 -17.70
C TYR A 120 -2.78 13.83 -16.84
N SER A 121 -3.32 13.51 -15.69
CA SER A 121 -4.04 14.45 -14.84
C SER A 121 -3.65 14.31 -13.35
N VAL A 122 -3.96 15.32 -12.58
CA VAL A 122 -3.80 15.31 -11.09
C VAL A 122 -4.60 14.15 -10.46
N MET A 123 -5.73 13.76 -11.07
CA MET A 123 -6.51 12.61 -10.61
C MET A 123 -5.74 11.29 -10.77
N ASP A 124 -4.91 11.19 -11.81
CA ASP A 124 -4.03 10.03 -11.99
C ASP A 124 -2.92 10.00 -10.94
N GLU A 125 -2.46 11.16 -10.48
CA GLU A 125 -1.51 11.26 -9.36
C GLU A 125 -2.12 10.76 -8.06
N LEU A 126 -3.34 11.18 -7.70
CA LEU A 126 -4.05 10.71 -6.51
C LEU A 126 -4.23 9.19 -6.55
N ARG A 127 -4.61 8.63 -7.71
CA ARG A 127 -4.76 7.18 -7.88
C ARG A 127 -3.41 6.45 -7.74
N ASN A 128 -2.32 7.03 -8.23
CA ASN A 128 -0.98 6.48 -8.07
C ASN A 128 -0.48 6.54 -6.62
N GLN A 129 -0.77 7.63 -5.92
CA GLN A 129 -0.52 7.74 -4.47
C GLN A 129 -1.29 6.66 -3.71
N LEU A 130 -2.58 6.46 -3.99
CA LEU A 130 -3.40 5.41 -3.39
C LEU A 130 -2.84 4.01 -3.67
N LYS A 131 -2.39 3.72 -4.90
CA LYS A 131 -1.73 2.45 -5.23
C LYS A 131 -0.47 2.24 -4.40
N THR A 132 0.32 3.29 -4.21
CA THR A 132 1.55 3.23 -3.41
C THR A 132 1.23 2.98 -1.93
N MET A 133 0.28 3.74 -1.37
CA MET A 133 -0.19 3.55 0.01
C MET A 133 -0.76 2.16 0.22
N ASN A 134 -1.57 1.63 -0.71
CA ASN A 134 -2.13 0.28 -0.62
C ASN A 134 -1.05 -0.81 -0.61
N ARG A 135 0.03 -0.65 -1.39
CA ARG A 135 1.18 -1.57 -1.33
C ARG A 135 1.87 -1.52 0.03
N GLN A 136 2.06 -0.32 0.60
CA GLN A 136 2.64 -0.15 1.93
C GLN A 136 1.71 -0.71 3.01
N PHE A 137 0.41 -0.44 2.93
CA PHE A 137 -0.59 -1.02 3.81
C PHE A 137 -0.53 -2.55 3.82
N GLY A 138 -0.53 -3.18 2.63
CA GLY A 138 -0.40 -4.63 2.52
C GLY A 138 0.92 -5.18 3.09
N PHE A 139 2.02 -4.44 2.95
CA PHE A 139 3.31 -4.79 3.56
C PHE A 139 3.21 -4.76 5.10
N TYR A 140 2.72 -3.65 5.67
CA TYR A 140 2.61 -3.52 7.13
C TYR A 140 1.55 -4.43 7.74
N MET A 141 0.48 -4.79 7.02
CA MET A 141 -0.47 -5.81 7.46
C MET A 141 0.18 -7.19 7.62
N LYS A 142 1.03 -7.60 6.67
CA LYS A 142 1.81 -8.83 6.78
C LYS A 142 2.80 -8.76 7.95
N HIS A 143 3.46 -7.61 8.11
CA HIS A 143 4.39 -7.37 9.22
C HIS A 143 3.67 -7.44 10.58
N LYS A 144 2.52 -6.77 10.73
CA LYS A 144 1.66 -6.84 11.93
C LYS A 144 1.28 -8.29 12.26
N THR A 145 0.88 -9.08 11.25
CA THR A 145 0.55 -10.50 11.44
C THR A 145 1.76 -11.31 11.91
N ALA A 146 2.93 -11.09 11.32
CA ALA A 146 4.17 -11.74 11.72
C ALA A 146 4.55 -11.38 13.17
N MET A 147 4.46 -10.10 13.56
CA MET A 147 4.74 -9.64 14.93
C MET A 147 3.72 -10.21 15.93
N LYS A 148 2.44 -10.29 15.57
CA LYS A 148 1.41 -10.93 16.38
C LYS A 148 1.73 -12.41 16.64
N ASN A 149 2.06 -13.16 15.61
CA ASN A 149 2.39 -14.58 15.73
C ASN A 149 3.69 -14.79 16.54
N ASN A 150 4.69 -13.93 16.36
CA ASN A 150 5.90 -13.96 17.16
C ASN A 150 5.60 -13.73 18.65
N LEU A 151 4.82 -12.71 18.98
CA LEU A 151 4.42 -12.43 20.38
C LEU A 151 3.65 -13.61 20.98
N ILE A 152 2.68 -14.18 20.26
CA ILE A 152 1.93 -15.36 20.72
C ILE A 152 2.89 -16.53 21.01
N GLY A 153 3.82 -16.83 20.08
CA GLY A 153 4.77 -17.92 20.25
C GLY A 153 5.71 -17.75 21.48
N ILE A 154 6.02 -16.50 21.84
CA ILE A 154 6.79 -16.22 23.08
C ILE A 154 5.88 -16.37 24.30
N LEU A 155 4.66 -15.85 24.25
CA LEU A 155 3.67 -15.92 25.34
C LEU A 155 3.25 -17.36 25.62
N ASP A 156 3.17 -18.23 24.62
CA ASP A 156 2.88 -19.66 24.82
C ASP A 156 3.92 -20.35 25.72
N LYS A 157 5.11 -19.79 25.87
CA LYS A 157 6.16 -20.27 26.77
C LYS A 157 6.10 -19.65 28.17
N THR A 158 5.37 -18.54 28.37
CA THR A 158 5.31 -17.79 29.62
C THR A 158 3.91 -17.68 30.20
N TYR A 159 2.91 -17.52 29.33
CA TYR A 159 1.49 -17.40 29.66
C TYR A 159 0.63 -17.97 28.53
N PRO A 160 0.59 -19.31 28.36
CA PRO A 160 -0.16 -19.95 27.26
C PRO A 160 -1.62 -19.49 27.17
N GLY A 161 -2.07 -19.20 25.95
CA GLY A 161 -3.47 -18.85 25.68
C GLY A 161 -3.91 -17.45 26.11
N VAL A 162 -3.03 -16.60 26.61
CA VAL A 162 -3.37 -15.23 27.08
C VAL A 162 -4.01 -14.38 25.99
N ASN A 163 -3.67 -14.62 24.72
CA ASN A 163 -4.24 -13.94 23.56
C ASN A 163 -5.72 -14.24 23.31
N THR A 164 -6.29 -15.28 23.97
CA THR A 164 -7.70 -15.69 23.83
C THR A 164 -8.60 -15.17 24.94
N TYR A 165 -8.06 -14.43 25.90
CA TYR A 165 -8.83 -13.98 27.05
C TYR A 165 -9.83 -12.87 26.75
N PHE A 166 -9.66 -12.16 25.64
CA PHE A 166 -10.47 -11.01 25.29
C PHE A 166 -10.86 -11.02 23.81
N ASP A 167 -12.17 -10.98 23.54
CA ASP A 167 -12.73 -10.90 22.18
C ASP A 167 -12.98 -9.44 21.72
N SER A 168 -12.40 -8.48 22.47
CA SER A 168 -12.58 -7.06 22.15
C SER A 168 -11.89 -6.69 20.85
N PRO A 169 -12.55 -5.93 19.95
CA PRO A 169 -11.92 -5.42 18.74
C PRO A 169 -10.75 -4.48 19.10
N ALA A 170 -9.86 -4.30 18.12
CA ALA A 170 -8.80 -3.30 18.22
C ALA A 170 -9.39 -1.88 18.36
N ARG A 171 -8.71 -1.00 19.06
CA ARG A 171 -9.07 0.41 19.15
C ARG A 171 -8.70 1.14 17.85
N SER A 172 -9.16 2.38 17.73
CA SER A 172 -8.86 3.24 16.57
C SER A 172 -7.36 3.49 16.35
N ASP A 173 -6.55 3.39 17.40
CA ASP A 173 -5.08 3.47 17.33
C ASP A 173 -4.41 2.12 17.03
N GLY A 174 -5.19 1.06 16.80
CA GLY A 174 -4.72 -0.28 16.54
C GLY A 174 -4.35 -1.09 17.78
N SER A 175 -4.43 -0.52 19.00
CA SER A 175 -4.13 -1.23 20.24
C SER A 175 -5.17 -2.31 20.56
N GLN A 176 -4.71 -3.42 21.17
CA GLN A 176 -5.56 -4.57 21.50
C GLN A 176 -5.51 -4.87 23.01
N LYS A 177 -6.66 -5.14 23.62
CA LYS A 177 -6.78 -5.39 25.07
C LYS A 177 -5.90 -6.54 25.54
N TRP A 178 -5.80 -7.64 24.77
CA TRP A 178 -4.98 -8.78 25.14
C TRP A 178 -3.48 -8.47 25.11
N VAL A 179 -3.03 -7.61 24.16
CA VAL A 179 -1.63 -7.14 24.08
C VAL A 179 -1.29 -6.26 25.26
N ASP A 180 -2.18 -5.32 25.60
CA ASP A 180 -2.05 -4.48 26.80
C ASP A 180 -2.01 -5.30 28.08
N PHE A 181 -2.85 -6.36 28.16
CA PHE A 181 -2.85 -7.28 29.28
C PHE A 181 -1.53 -8.06 29.35
N ALA A 182 -1.08 -8.65 28.24
CA ALA A 182 0.19 -9.40 28.17
C ALA A 182 1.39 -8.51 28.47
N SER A 183 1.37 -7.24 28.09
CA SER A 183 2.43 -6.27 28.46
C SER A 183 2.56 -6.08 29.99
N THR A 184 1.46 -6.18 30.72
CA THR A 184 1.45 -6.03 32.18
C THR A 184 1.64 -7.36 32.90
N TYR A 185 0.94 -8.38 32.43
CA TYR A 185 0.94 -9.73 33.00
C TYR A 185 1.63 -10.70 32.04
N TRP A 186 2.90 -10.39 31.71
CA TRP A 186 3.70 -11.06 30.68
C TRP A 186 4.10 -12.51 31.01
N HIS A 187 3.88 -12.94 32.25
CA HIS A 187 4.17 -14.29 32.75
C HIS A 187 3.03 -14.73 33.68
N VAL A 188 2.69 -16.01 33.65
CA VAL A 188 1.61 -16.57 34.49
C VAL A 188 1.83 -16.30 35.97
N ASP A 189 3.07 -16.26 36.43
CA ASP A 189 3.42 -15.93 37.84
C ASP A 189 3.11 -14.46 38.22
N CYS A 190 2.83 -13.59 37.26
CA CYS A 190 2.35 -12.26 37.56
C CYS A 190 0.92 -12.29 38.12
N VAL A 191 0.18 -13.36 37.86
CA VAL A 191 -1.19 -13.59 38.32
C VAL A 191 -1.22 -14.61 39.45
N ARG A 192 -0.71 -15.82 39.22
CA ARG A 192 -0.90 -16.95 40.15
C ARG A 192 -0.18 -16.80 41.49
N LYS A 193 0.84 -15.94 41.61
CA LYS A 193 1.54 -15.65 42.86
C LYS A 193 0.81 -14.66 43.78
N MET A 194 -0.24 -14.02 43.27
CA MET A 194 -1.14 -13.18 44.07
C MET A 194 -2.24 -14.05 44.72
N SER A 195 -2.89 -13.52 45.75
CA SER A 195 -4.20 -14.04 46.17
C SER A 195 -5.28 -13.60 45.17
N LEU A 196 -6.42 -14.30 45.13
CA LEU A 196 -7.52 -13.94 44.21
C LEU A 196 -7.96 -12.48 44.43
N ASN A 197 -8.19 -12.06 45.66
CA ASN A 197 -8.63 -10.69 45.97
C ASN A 197 -7.59 -9.66 45.54
N ALA A 198 -6.29 -9.92 45.80
CA ALA A 198 -5.22 -9.02 45.37
C ALA A 198 -5.14 -8.92 43.83
N PHE A 199 -5.38 -10.01 43.11
CA PHE A 199 -5.43 -9.97 41.66
C PHE A 199 -6.66 -9.20 41.14
N ILE A 200 -7.82 -9.41 41.73
CA ILE A 200 -9.06 -8.66 41.37
C ILE A 200 -8.83 -7.16 41.52
N ASP A 201 -8.29 -6.71 42.65
CA ASP A 201 -7.98 -5.29 42.88
C ASP A 201 -6.97 -4.74 41.91
N HIS A 202 -5.91 -5.52 41.63
CA HIS A 202 -4.89 -5.12 40.70
C HIS A 202 -5.43 -5.04 39.26
N TYR A 203 -6.24 -5.99 38.84
CA TYR A 203 -6.90 -6.01 37.53
C TYR A 203 -7.90 -4.86 37.38
N GLN A 204 -8.66 -4.53 38.44
CA GLN A 204 -9.58 -3.38 38.44
C GLN A 204 -8.80 -2.06 38.24
N LYS A 205 -7.71 -1.87 38.97
CA LYS A 205 -6.81 -0.70 38.79
C LYS A 205 -6.21 -0.64 37.39
N TRP A 206 -5.82 -1.80 36.83
CA TRP A 206 -5.32 -1.89 35.47
C TRP A 206 -6.40 -1.51 34.44
N CYS A 207 -7.61 -2.04 34.56
CA CYS A 207 -8.74 -1.68 33.70
C CYS A 207 -9.01 -0.17 33.73
N LYS A 208 -9.06 0.44 34.94
CA LYS A 208 -9.26 1.88 35.09
C LYS A 208 -8.17 2.70 34.39
N ARG A 209 -6.89 2.34 34.61
CA ARG A 209 -5.74 3.02 33.99
C ARG A 209 -5.74 2.93 32.47
N LYS A 210 -6.09 1.76 31.94
CA LYS A 210 -6.11 1.48 30.50
C LYS A 210 -7.46 1.80 29.86
N LYS A 211 -8.42 2.34 30.60
CA LYS A 211 -9.78 2.68 30.14
C LYS A 211 -10.52 1.47 29.53
N TYR A 212 -10.42 0.31 30.17
CA TYR A 212 -11.19 -0.88 29.85
C TYR A 212 -12.31 -1.10 30.87
N ASN A 213 -13.41 -1.72 30.42
CA ASN A 213 -14.46 -2.15 31.32
C ASN A 213 -13.95 -3.26 32.23
N PHE A 214 -14.17 -3.10 33.54
CA PHE A 214 -13.86 -4.11 34.53
C PHE A 214 -15.00 -5.12 34.64
N SER A 215 -14.65 -6.40 34.83
CA SER A 215 -15.56 -7.49 35.18
C SER A 215 -14.86 -8.38 36.19
N GLN A 216 -15.49 -8.54 37.35
CA GLN A 216 -14.99 -9.42 38.41
C GLN A 216 -14.99 -10.88 37.96
N ALA A 217 -16.08 -11.35 37.33
CA ALA A 217 -16.17 -12.71 36.79
C ALA A 217 -15.02 -13.01 35.79
N LYS A 218 -14.64 -12.01 34.95
CA LYS A 218 -13.51 -12.17 34.06
C LYS A 218 -12.16 -12.23 34.78
N ALA A 219 -11.99 -11.48 35.87
CA ALA A 219 -10.79 -11.58 36.72
C ALA A 219 -10.68 -12.97 37.38
N GLU A 220 -11.79 -13.49 37.91
CA GLU A 220 -11.84 -14.82 38.51
C GLU A 220 -11.55 -15.92 37.48
N GLU A 221 -12.11 -15.84 36.27
CA GLU A 221 -11.83 -16.76 35.16
C GLU A 221 -10.32 -16.76 34.81
N ILE A 222 -9.72 -15.56 34.62
CA ILE A 222 -8.29 -15.40 34.31
C ILE A 222 -7.42 -16.01 35.43
N TYR A 223 -7.77 -15.74 36.69
CA TYR A 223 -7.03 -16.25 37.82
C TYR A 223 -7.11 -17.79 37.92
N GLY A 224 -8.31 -18.36 37.74
CA GLY A 224 -8.52 -19.81 37.73
C GLY A 224 -7.64 -20.48 36.64
N LYS A 225 -7.73 -19.99 35.39
CA LYS A 225 -6.90 -20.50 34.30
C LYS A 225 -5.39 -20.36 34.60
N ALA A 226 -4.95 -19.23 35.15
CA ALA A 226 -3.54 -19.02 35.48
C ALA A 226 -2.99 -20.01 36.51
N LYS A 227 -3.82 -20.54 37.40
CA LYS A 227 -3.41 -21.56 38.40
C LYS A 227 -3.06 -22.91 37.76
N GLU A 228 -3.68 -23.25 36.64
CA GLU A 228 -3.51 -24.53 35.95
C GLU A 228 -2.34 -24.51 34.94
N LEU A 229 -1.87 -23.32 34.56
CA LEU A 229 -0.84 -23.16 33.53
C LEU A 229 0.57 -23.40 34.07
N VAL A 230 1.39 -24.09 33.26
CA VAL A 230 2.81 -24.35 33.53
C VAL A 230 3.64 -23.62 32.48
N PRO A 231 4.40 -22.58 32.89
CA PRO A 231 5.29 -21.88 31.98
C PRO A 231 6.56 -22.69 31.69
N VAL A 232 7.13 -22.52 30.49
CA VAL A 232 8.40 -23.14 30.09
C VAL A 232 9.58 -22.20 30.34
N LEU A 233 9.40 -20.90 30.10
CA LEU A 233 10.42 -19.90 30.37
C LEU A 233 10.29 -19.36 31.80
N PRO A 234 11.41 -18.97 32.43
CA PRO A 234 11.40 -18.40 33.78
C PRO A 234 10.86 -16.97 33.78
N LYS A 235 10.38 -16.55 34.96
CA LYS A 235 10.01 -15.14 35.20
C LYS A 235 11.26 -14.36 35.58
N ASP A 236 12.03 -13.92 34.59
CA ASP A 236 13.25 -13.13 34.76
C ASP A 236 13.25 -11.87 33.87
N GLU A 237 14.27 -11.01 34.04
CA GLU A 237 14.34 -9.75 33.30
C GLU A 237 14.64 -9.96 31.80
N ILE A 238 15.31 -11.04 31.41
CA ILE A 238 15.58 -11.35 29.99
C ILE A 238 14.27 -11.69 29.28
N THR A 239 13.50 -12.61 29.85
CA THR A 239 12.17 -13.00 29.33
C THR A 239 11.23 -11.81 29.24
N LYS A 240 11.21 -10.96 30.28
CA LYS A 240 10.42 -9.73 30.31
C LYS A 240 10.83 -8.75 29.19
N LEU A 241 12.14 -8.56 28.96
CA LEU A 241 12.65 -7.68 27.91
C LEU A 241 12.24 -8.17 26.52
N ILE A 242 12.36 -9.46 26.24
CA ILE A 242 11.97 -10.08 24.98
C ILE A 242 10.48 -9.84 24.70
N ILE A 243 9.61 -10.08 25.70
CA ILE A 243 8.16 -9.87 25.55
C ILE A 243 7.85 -8.39 25.35
N LYS A 244 8.49 -7.50 26.11
CA LYS A 244 8.33 -6.06 25.95
C LYS A 244 8.67 -5.62 24.54
N GLN A 245 9.80 -6.05 24.01
CA GLN A 245 10.20 -5.73 22.62
C GLN A 245 9.18 -6.25 21.60
N ALA A 246 8.69 -7.49 21.77
CA ALA A 246 7.70 -8.05 20.86
C ALA A 246 6.36 -7.28 20.93
N VAL A 247 5.92 -6.85 22.10
CA VAL A 247 4.74 -5.99 22.30
C VAL A 247 4.93 -4.64 21.62
N ASP A 248 6.08 -3.99 21.82
CA ASP A 248 6.38 -2.67 21.25
C ASP A 248 6.38 -2.73 19.73
N GLN A 249 6.97 -3.78 19.13
CA GLN A 249 6.98 -3.98 17.67
C GLN A 249 5.56 -4.21 17.11
N LEU A 250 4.74 -5.02 17.78
CA LEU A 250 3.35 -5.24 17.36
C LEU A 250 2.52 -3.95 17.44
N ASN A 251 2.67 -3.18 18.52
CA ASN A 251 1.97 -1.92 18.69
C ASN A 251 2.38 -0.91 17.61
N ASN A 252 3.69 -0.74 17.34
CA ASN A 252 4.19 0.13 16.28
C ASN A 252 3.63 -0.26 14.91
N ALA A 253 3.66 -1.55 14.56
CA ALA A 253 3.08 -2.03 13.31
C ALA A 253 1.56 -1.77 13.24
N SER A 254 0.85 -1.92 14.37
CA SER A 254 -0.59 -1.68 14.45
C SER A 254 -0.93 -0.21 14.23
N THR A 255 -0.22 0.71 14.88
CA THR A 255 -0.39 2.16 14.72
C THR A 255 -0.12 2.57 13.26
N THR A 256 0.98 2.10 12.67
CA THR A 256 1.31 2.39 11.26
C THR A 256 0.21 1.94 10.29
N VAL A 257 -0.40 0.78 10.54
CA VAL A 257 -1.52 0.28 9.71
C VAL A 257 -2.73 1.21 9.82
N GLU A 258 -3.09 1.68 11.01
CA GLU A 258 -4.25 2.56 11.19
C GLU A 258 -3.99 3.97 10.62
N GLU A 259 -2.78 4.50 10.77
CA GLU A 259 -2.36 5.76 10.14
C GLU A 259 -2.46 5.70 8.61
N LEU A 260 -1.93 4.63 8.01
CA LEU A 260 -2.04 4.42 6.56
C LEU A 260 -3.49 4.27 6.10
N ARG A 261 -4.33 3.57 6.88
CA ARG A 261 -5.76 3.43 6.58
C ARG A 261 -6.46 4.78 6.56
N THR A 262 -6.21 5.61 7.56
CA THR A 262 -6.77 6.97 7.63
C THR A 262 -6.32 7.80 6.43
N LEU A 263 -5.01 7.82 6.15
CA LEU A 263 -4.45 8.58 5.04
C LEU A 263 -5.00 8.11 3.68
N MET A 264 -5.15 6.79 3.48
CA MET A 264 -5.76 6.23 2.26
C MET A 264 -7.21 6.66 2.11
N ASN A 265 -7.98 6.65 3.20
CA ASN A 265 -9.38 7.07 3.17
C ASN A 265 -9.52 8.56 2.86
N ASP A 266 -8.70 9.42 3.50
CA ASP A 266 -8.67 10.86 3.26
C ASP A 266 -8.25 11.20 1.83
N THR A 267 -7.33 10.43 1.26
CA THR A 267 -6.91 10.61 -0.14
C THR A 267 -7.98 10.12 -1.11
N ALA A 268 -8.59 8.97 -0.84
CA ALA A 268 -9.65 8.41 -1.66
C ALA A 268 -10.91 9.30 -1.68
N SER A 269 -11.23 9.97 -0.56
CA SER A 269 -12.39 10.87 -0.47
C SER A 269 -12.34 12.06 -1.44
N LYS A 270 -11.15 12.37 -1.99
CA LYS A 270 -10.96 13.42 -3.00
C LYS A 270 -11.29 12.95 -4.43
N LEU A 271 -11.48 11.67 -4.63
CA LEU A 271 -11.82 11.10 -5.94
C LEU A 271 -13.33 11.20 -6.21
N PRO A 272 -13.76 11.56 -7.42
CA PRO A 272 -15.19 11.71 -7.75
C PRO A 272 -15.97 10.41 -7.63
N GLU A 273 -15.34 9.26 -7.81
CA GLU A 273 -15.94 7.94 -7.67
C GLU A 273 -16.12 7.47 -6.21
N TYR A 274 -15.50 8.14 -5.24
CA TYR A 274 -15.52 7.71 -3.84
C TYR A 274 -16.93 7.54 -3.26
N PRO A 275 -17.90 8.48 -3.44
CA PRO A 275 -19.26 8.31 -2.93
C PRO A 275 -19.94 7.06 -3.52
N ILE A 276 -19.76 6.81 -4.81
CA ILE A 276 -20.33 5.65 -5.51
C ILE A 276 -19.79 4.35 -4.93
N VAL A 277 -18.49 4.29 -4.69
CA VAL A 277 -17.82 3.10 -4.10
C VAL A 277 -18.30 2.87 -2.67
N MET A 278 -18.54 3.92 -1.89
CA MET A 278 -19.02 3.83 -0.50
C MET A 278 -20.48 3.35 -0.42
N GLU A 279 -21.29 3.57 -1.42
CA GLU A 279 -22.68 3.07 -1.50
C GLU A 279 -22.76 1.59 -1.89
N MET A 280 -21.68 0.99 -2.41
CA MET A 280 -21.66 -0.41 -2.79
C MET A 280 -21.73 -1.32 -1.57
N LYS A 281 -22.74 -2.21 -1.51
CA LYS A 281 -22.87 -3.20 -0.44
C LYS A 281 -21.63 -4.08 -0.37
N GLY A 282 -21.03 -4.18 0.81
CA GLY A 282 -19.82 -4.99 1.06
C GLY A 282 -18.51 -4.21 1.09
N VAL A 283 -18.43 -3.02 0.51
CA VAL A 283 -17.24 -2.16 0.58
C VAL A 283 -17.17 -1.45 1.96
N PHE A 284 -18.32 -1.06 2.50
CA PHE A 284 -18.45 -0.37 3.79
C PHE A 284 -17.89 -1.16 4.97
N CYS A 285 -18.07 -2.49 4.99
CA CYS A 285 -17.54 -3.34 6.06
C CYS A 285 -16.02 -3.49 6.05
N GLN A 286 -15.37 -3.29 4.90
CA GLN A 286 -13.91 -3.49 4.76
C GLN A 286 -13.10 -2.26 5.15
N VAL A 287 -13.67 -1.07 4.99
CA VAL A 287 -13.02 0.21 5.36
C VAL A 287 -13.21 0.52 6.85
N LEU A 288 -14.35 0.13 7.45
CA LEU A 288 -14.70 0.45 8.83
C LEU A 288 -14.49 -0.70 9.84
N PHE A 289 -14.49 -1.97 9.40
CA PHE A 289 -14.37 -3.13 10.29
C PHE A 289 -13.42 -4.19 9.70
N PRO A 290 -12.12 -4.11 9.98
CA PRO A 290 -11.10 -4.94 9.32
C PRO A 290 -10.85 -6.31 9.94
N GLU A 291 -11.65 -6.77 10.89
CA GLU A 291 -11.37 -8.03 11.62
C GLU A 291 -11.81 -9.32 10.91
N LYS A 292 -12.52 -9.23 9.79
CA LYS A 292 -12.77 -10.40 8.97
C LYS A 292 -11.96 -10.29 7.67
N SER A 293 -10.98 -11.16 7.56
CA SER A 293 -10.08 -11.38 6.43
C SER A 293 -10.82 -11.42 5.08
N VAL A 294 -11.05 -10.25 4.48
CA VAL A 294 -11.44 -10.15 3.09
C VAL A 294 -10.49 -9.14 2.45
N GLU A 295 -9.59 -9.65 1.60
CA GLU A 295 -8.75 -8.84 0.73
C GLU A 295 -9.63 -7.86 -0.04
N ILE A 296 -9.24 -6.58 -0.09
CA ILE A 296 -9.95 -5.56 -0.87
C ILE A 296 -9.81 -5.94 -2.37
N PRO A 297 -10.83 -6.52 -3.03
CA PRO A 297 -10.69 -6.98 -4.40
C PRO A 297 -10.50 -5.83 -5.39
N CYS A 298 -11.03 -4.64 -5.08
CA CYS A 298 -11.05 -3.48 -5.99
C CYS A 298 -9.66 -2.92 -6.32
N PHE A 299 -8.68 -3.08 -5.43
CA PHE A 299 -7.32 -2.57 -5.69
C PHE A 299 -6.37 -3.60 -6.29
N ARG A 300 -6.75 -4.89 -6.32
CA ARG A 300 -5.89 -5.96 -6.86
C ARG A 300 -5.93 -6.09 -8.37
N GLN A 301 -6.97 -5.60 -9.04
CA GLN A 301 -7.18 -5.89 -10.47
C GLN A 301 -7.56 -4.66 -11.26
N GLY A 302 -7.11 -3.51 -11.15
CA GLY A 302 -7.29 -2.43 -12.13
C GLY A 302 -8.69 -2.33 -12.82
N ILE A 303 -9.73 -2.88 -12.21
CA ILE A 303 -11.08 -2.92 -12.73
C ILE A 303 -11.80 -1.69 -12.16
N PHE A 304 -11.54 -0.55 -12.78
CA PHE A 304 -12.57 0.45 -12.88
C PHE A 304 -13.38 0.07 -14.14
N PRO A 305 -14.71 -0.05 -14.05
CA PRO A 305 -15.51 -0.19 -15.25
C PRO A 305 -15.24 1.05 -16.12
N THR A 306 -14.77 0.82 -17.33
CA THR A 306 -14.84 1.83 -18.39
C THR A 306 -16.33 2.06 -18.63
N PHE A 307 -16.89 3.11 -18.04
CA PHE A 307 -18.19 3.60 -18.46
C PHE A 307 -18.02 4.11 -19.89
N GLY A 308 -18.43 3.28 -20.85
CA GLY A 308 -18.67 3.69 -22.21
C GLY A 308 -19.79 4.72 -22.18
N GLY A 309 -19.45 5.95 -22.53
CA GLY A 309 -20.45 6.95 -22.87
C GLY A 309 -21.13 6.57 -24.18
N HIS A 310 -22.44 6.57 -24.15
CA HIS A 310 -23.26 6.81 -25.35
C HIS A 310 -23.22 8.29 -25.67
#